data_79ed5b7622eb44dc86cbab73e65a9297
#
_entry.id   79ed5b7622eb44dc86cbab73e65a9297
#
_cell.length_a   1.000
_cell.length_b   1.000
_cell.length_c   1.000
_cell.angle_alpha   90.00
_cell.angle_beta   90.00
_cell.angle_gamma   90.00
#
_symmetry.space_group_name_H-M   'P 1'
#
loop_
_entity.id
_entity.type
_entity.pdbx_description
1 polymer ?
#
loop_
_entity_poly.entity_id
_entity_poly.type
_entity_poly.pdbx_seq_one_letter_code
_entity_poly.pdbx_strand_id
1 'polypeptide(L)'
;MYFDGDLKKISWVILTGAQELAQSRVHVEKYNDKITKIQSKYVALHIALFWGIGTFKIKNEDDVKIKLDEEEMFDQLNSKTKINDEFIENKIKFIQSFIKQRKLRVDFEKITNENNLSNKFLK
;
A
#
# COMPACT_ATOMS: atom_id res chain seq x y z
N MET A 1 4.49 2.09 7.83
CA MET A 1 4.70 1.59 6.45
C MET A 1 4.34 2.66 5.45
N TYR A 2 5.17 2.85 4.46
CA TYR A 2 4.94 3.76 3.33
C TYR A 2 4.82 2.95 2.06
N PHE A 3 4.09 3.45 1.10
CA PHE A 3 4.01 2.83 -0.23
C PHE A 3 3.73 3.90 -1.27
N ASP A 4 4.05 3.59 -2.51
CA ASP A 4 3.75 4.46 -3.65
C ASP A 4 3.73 3.65 -4.94
N GLY A 5 3.17 4.23 -5.98
CA GLY A 5 3.09 3.59 -7.27
C GLY A 5 2.89 4.60 -8.40
N ASP A 6 3.42 4.27 -9.56
CA ASP A 6 3.21 5.02 -10.79
C ASP A 6 2.85 4.05 -11.93
N LEU A 7 2.90 4.50 -13.17
CA LEU A 7 2.50 3.66 -14.30
C LEU A 7 3.50 2.53 -14.59
N LYS A 8 4.70 2.61 -14.05
CA LYS A 8 5.79 1.67 -14.33
C LYS A 8 6.18 0.79 -13.15
N LYS A 9 6.12 1.35 -11.94
CA LYS A 9 6.70 0.73 -10.76
C LYS A 9 5.82 0.90 -9.53
N ILE A 10 6.06 0.03 -8.56
CA ILE A 10 5.56 0.17 -7.18
C ILE A 10 6.74 0.14 -6.23
N SER A 11 6.55 0.72 -5.04
CA SER A 11 7.55 0.70 -3.99
C SER A 11 6.90 0.69 -2.62
N TRP A 12 7.64 0.23 -1.63
CA TRP A 12 7.21 0.33 -0.23
C TRP A 12 8.43 0.41 0.69
N VAL A 13 8.19 0.98 1.87
CA VAL A 13 9.16 1.06 2.96
C VAL A 13 8.48 0.65 4.24
N ILE A 14 9.04 -0.33 4.93
CA ILE A 14 8.55 -0.78 6.23
C ILE A 14 9.58 -0.39 7.28
N LEU A 15 9.13 0.35 8.29
CA LEU A 15 9.96 0.70 9.45
C LEU A 15 9.58 -0.22 10.60
N THR A 16 10.53 -1.01 11.10
CA THR A 16 10.32 -1.87 12.24
C THR A 16 11.47 -1.67 13.23
N GLY A 17 11.16 -1.11 14.41
CA GLY A 17 12.21 -0.76 15.36
C GLY A 17 13.23 0.18 14.72
N ALA A 18 14.50 -0.22 14.69
CA ALA A 18 15.58 0.57 14.09
C ALA A 18 15.83 0.24 12.61
N GLN A 19 15.06 -0.70 12.02
CA GLN A 19 15.26 -1.14 10.64
C GLN A 19 14.38 -0.40 9.67
N GLU A 20 14.95 -0.03 8.52
CA GLU A 20 14.23 0.49 7.38
C GLU A 20 14.39 -0.50 6.24
N LEU A 21 13.27 -1.06 5.77
CA LEU A 21 13.24 -2.07 4.73
C LEU A 21 12.53 -1.51 3.51
N ALA A 22 13.26 -1.29 2.43
CA ALA A 22 12.74 -0.70 1.21
C ALA A 22 12.78 -1.70 0.07
N GLN A 23 11.71 -1.73 -0.73
CA GLN A 23 11.61 -2.55 -1.92
C GLN A 23 10.98 -1.75 -3.05
N SER A 24 11.37 -2.08 -4.28
CA SER A 24 10.69 -1.57 -5.47
C SER A 24 10.57 -2.69 -6.49
N ARG A 25 9.50 -2.65 -7.30
CA ARG A 25 9.27 -3.61 -8.36
C ARG A 25 8.68 -2.92 -9.57
N VAL A 26 9.08 -3.35 -10.77
CA VAL A 26 8.38 -2.96 -11.99
C VAL A 26 7.05 -3.70 -12.04
N HIS A 27 6.04 -3.06 -12.61
CA HIS A 27 4.75 -3.71 -12.82
C HIS A 27 4.88 -4.91 -13.76
N VAL A 28 4.04 -5.94 -13.53
CA VAL A 28 3.87 -7.02 -14.48
C VAL A 28 3.33 -6.48 -15.79
N GLU A 29 3.55 -7.18 -16.89
CA GLU A 29 3.20 -6.71 -18.23
C GLU A 29 1.75 -6.25 -18.35
N LYS A 30 0.81 -6.98 -17.76
CA LYS A 30 -0.62 -6.63 -17.84
C LYS A 30 -0.98 -5.34 -17.14
N TYR A 31 -0.12 -4.81 -16.26
CA TYR A 31 -0.34 -3.55 -15.55
C TYR A 31 0.51 -2.41 -16.07
N ASN A 32 1.67 -2.70 -16.67
CA ASN A 32 2.64 -1.67 -17.08
C ASN A 32 1.99 -0.72 -18.11
N ASP A 33 1.89 0.57 -17.75
CA ASP A 33 1.22 1.61 -18.53
C ASP A 33 -0.26 1.35 -18.81
N LYS A 34 -0.89 0.36 -18.16
CA LYS A 34 -2.26 -0.06 -18.43
C LYS A 34 -3.22 0.18 -17.28
N ILE A 35 -2.72 0.62 -16.14
CA ILE A 35 -3.54 0.96 -14.98
C ILE A 35 -3.33 2.42 -14.61
N THR A 36 -4.26 2.98 -13.84
CA THR A 36 -4.15 4.36 -13.37
C THR A 36 -3.14 4.46 -12.22
N LYS A 37 -2.71 5.69 -11.94
CA LYS A 37 -1.78 5.95 -10.84
C LYS A 37 -2.35 5.49 -9.50
N ILE A 38 -3.64 5.77 -9.24
CA ILE A 38 -4.26 5.35 -7.99
C ILE A 38 -4.40 3.82 -7.91
N GLN A 39 -4.73 3.18 -9.03
CA GLN A 39 -4.74 1.71 -9.09
C GLN A 39 -3.37 1.12 -8.78
N SER A 40 -2.31 1.73 -9.31
CA SER A 40 -0.92 1.33 -9.02
C SER A 40 -0.60 1.43 -7.54
N LYS A 41 -1.05 2.49 -6.88
CA LYS A 41 -0.84 2.65 -5.43
C LYS A 41 -1.56 1.55 -4.64
N TYR A 42 -2.73 1.11 -5.08
CA TYR A 42 -3.41 -0.04 -4.46
C TYR A 42 -2.65 -1.34 -4.68
N VAL A 43 -2.07 -1.54 -5.85
CA VAL A 43 -1.18 -2.69 -6.10
C VAL A 43 0.00 -2.65 -5.13
N ALA A 44 0.60 -1.47 -4.95
CA ALA A 44 1.72 -1.30 -4.03
C ALA A 44 1.34 -1.67 -2.58
N LEU A 45 0.20 -1.18 -2.11
CA LEU A 45 -0.26 -1.47 -0.75
C LEU A 45 -0.55 -2.96 -0.57
N HIS A 46 -1.23 -3.58 -1.54
CA HIS A 46 -1.54 -5.01 -1.50
C HIS A 46 -0.25 -5.84 -1.41
N ILE A 47 0.70 -5.58 -2.29
CA ILE A 47 1.96 -6.32 -2.33
C ILE A 47 2.83 -6.03 -1.11
N ALA A 48 2.84 -4.78 -0.64
CA ALA A 48 3.60 -4.41 0.56
C ALA A 48 3.12 -5.20 1.79
N LEU A 49 1.81 -5.30 1.98
CA LEU A 49 1.24 -6.10 3.08
C LEU A 49 1.55 -7.58 2.91
N PHE A 50 1.37 -8.11 1.72
CA PHE A 50 1.68 -9.50 1.42
C PHE A 50 3.16 -9.82 1.70
N TRP A 51 4.07 -8.96 1.22
CA TRP A 51 5.50 -9.11 1.43
C TRP A 51 5.88 -8.99 2.90
N GLY A 52 5.31 -7.98 3.59
CA GLY A 52 5.59 -7.75 5.01
C GLY A 52 5.17 -8.94 5.87
N ILE A 53 4.00 -9.50 5.60
CA ILE A 53 3.50 -10.68 6.30
C ILE A 53 4.34 -11.92 5.93
N GLY A 54 4.61 -12.12 4.66
CA GLY A 54 5.37 -13.28 4.18
C GLY A 54 6.81 -13.33 4.65
N THR A 55 7.41 -12.18 4.93
CA THR A 55 8.79 -12.09 5.43
C THR A 55 8.84 -11.92 6.95
N PHE A 56 7.72 -12.05 7.63
CA PHE A 56 7.59 -11.90 9.09
C PHE A 56 8.00 -10.53 9.62
N LYS A 57 7.91 -9.48 8.79
CA LYS A 57 8.11 -8.10 9.22
C LYS A 57 6.84 -7.53 9.83
N ILE A 58 5.69 -8.05 9.38
CA ILE A 58 4.37 -7.78 9.97
C ILE A 58 3.88 -9.09 10.56
N LYS A 59 3.61 -9.08 11.84
CA LYS A 59 3.18 -10.28 12.59
C LYS A 59 1.73 -10.16 13.02
N ASN A 60 1.15 -11.29 13.39
CA ASN A 60 -0.23 -11.29 13.90
C ASN A 60 -0.37 -10.30 15.06
N GLU A 61 -1.47 -9.58 15.06
CA GLU A 61 -1.84 -8.62 16.10
C GLU A 61 -0.95 -7.37 16.18
N ASP A 62 -0.09 -7.13 15.18
CA ASP A 62 0.73 -5.93 15.14
C ASP A 62 -0.12 -4.67 14.96
N ASP A 63 0.38 -3.58 15.52
CA ASP A 63 -0.10 -2.23 15.21
C ASP A 63 0.66 -1.76 13.97
N VAL A 64 -0.08 -1.48 12.89
CA VAL A 64 0.52 -1.07 11.62
C VAL A 64 0.00 0.31 11.25
N LYS A 65 0.89 1.29 11.22
CA LYS A 65 0.55 2.61 10.71
C LYS A 65 0.89 2.64 9.21
N ILE A 66 -0.14 2.84 8.39
CA ILE A 66 0.01 2.89 6.93
C ILE A 66 -0.11 4.34 6.49
N LYS A 67 0.98 4.86 5.93
CA LYS A 67 1.08 6.26 5.50
C LYS A 67 0.93 6.35 3.99
N LEU A 68 0.02 7.20 3.54
CA LEU A 68 -0.30 7.35 2.13
C LEU A 68 -0.48 8.83 1.76
N ASP A 69 -0.17 9.13 0.51
CA ASP A 69 -0.15 10.51 0.02
C ASP A 69 -1.27 10.84 -0.97
N GLU A 70 -2.29 9.98 -1.06
CA GLU A 70 -3.42 10.17 -1.98
C GLU A 70 -4.72 10.34 -1.20
N GLU A 71 -5.34 11.52 -1.27
CA GLU A 71 -6.54 11.82 -0.51
C GLU A 71 -7.72 10.94 -0.87
N GLU A 72 -7.94 10.70 -2.18
CA GLU A 72 -9.02 9.84 -2.63
C GLU A 72 -8.88 8.43 -2.06
N MET A 73 -7.66 7.90 -2.07
CA MET A 73 -7.38 6.58 -1.53
C MET A 73 -7.61 6.53 0.00
N PHE A 74 -7.19 7.59 0.70
CA PHE A 74 -7.42 7.70 2.13
C PHE A 74 -8.91 7.64 2.46
N ASP A 75 -9.72 8.38 1.72
CA ASP A 75 -11.18 8.38 1.92
C ASP A 75 -11.79 7.02 1.59
N GLN A 76 -11.34 6.37 0.52
CA GLN A 76 -11.82 5.04 0.13
C GLN A 76 -11.50 3.99 1.20
N LEU A 77 -10.29 3.99 1.73
CA LEU A 77 -9.86 3.03 2.75
C LEU A 77 -10.57 3.24 4.08
N ASN A 78 -10.99 4.47 4.38
CA ASN A 78 -11.75 4.79 5.58
C ASN A 78 -13.26 4.74 5.36
N SER A 79 -13.71 4.22 4.22
CA SER A 79 -15.14 4.07 3.86
C SER A 79 -15.91 5.37 3.85
N LYS A 80 -15.25 6.49 3.50
CA LYS A 80 -15.87 7.82 3.46
C LYS A 80 -16.40 8.20 2.08
N THR A 81 -16.17 7.37 1.07
CA THR A 81 -16.61 7.63 -0.29
C THR A 81 -17.02 6.34 -0.97
N LYS A 82 -17.90 6.45 -1.96
CA LYS A 82 -18.32 5.31 -2.77
C LYS A 82 -17.23 4.97 -3.78
N ILE A 83 -16.98 3.68 -3.98
CA ILE A 83 -15.99 3.19 -4.93
C ILE A 83 -16.72 2.66 -6.15
N ASN A 84 -16.41 3.22 -7.33
CA ASN A 84 -17.00 2.82 -8.60
C ASN A 84 -16.00 2.10 -9.51
N ASP A 85 -14.88 1.65 -8.96
CA ASP A 85 -13.81 0.98 -9.68
C ASP A 85 -13.68 -0.45 -9.14
N GLU A 86 -14.02 -1.43 -9.95
CA GLU A 86 -13.97 -2.84 -9.55
C GLU A 86 -12.56 -3.30 -9.19
N PHE A 87 -11.55 -2.80 -9.92
CA PHE A 87 -10.16 -3.11 -9.62
C PHE A 87 -9.79 -2.66 -8.20
N ILE A 88 -10.17 -1.44 -7.86
CA ILE A 88 -9.91 -0.86 -6.53
C ILE A 88 -10.71 -1.62 -5.47
N GLU A 89 -11.99 -1.92 -5.72
CA GLU A 89 -12.80 -2.69 -4.78
C GLU A 89 -12.16 -4.03 -4.45
N ASN A 90 -11.67 -4.74 -5.47
CA ASN A 90 -11.02 -6.04 -5.28
C ASN A 90 -9.74 -5.90 -4.45
N LYS A 91 -8.94 -4.85 -4.70
CA LYS A 91 -7.73 -4.61 -3.91
C LYS A 91 -8.06 -4.32 -2.45
N ILE A 92 -9.09 -3.53 -2.20
CA ILE A 92 -9.53 -3.23 -0.83
C ILE A 92 -9.99 -4.51 -0.12
N LYS A 93 -10.71 -5.39 -0.81
CA LYS A 93 -11.11 -6.68 -0.23
C LYS A 93 -9.92 -7.52 0.18
N PHE A 94 -8.88 -7.61 -0.65
CA PHE A 94 -7.65 -8.32 -0.30
C PHE A 94 -6.95 -7.70 0.90
N ILE A 95 -6.84 -6.38 0.92
CA ILE A 95 -6.21 -5.65 2.01
C ILE A 95 -6.97 -5.89 3.32
N GLN A 96 -8.29 -5.76 3.29
CA GLN A 96 -9.13 -6.01 4.47
C GLN A 96 -9.02 -7.45 4.94
N SER A 97 -8.92 -8.40 4.01
CA SER A 97 -8.75 -9.81 4.32
C SER A 97 -7.44 -10.08 5.08
N PHE A 98 -6.34 -9.47 4.65
CA PHE A 98 -5.06 -9.59 5.36
C PHE A 98 -5.16 -9.02 6.77
N ILE A 99 -5.76 -7.84 6.89
CA ILE A 99 -5.93 -7.18 8.19
C ILE A 99 -6.73 -8.07 9.15
N LYS A 100 -7.83 -8.62 8.66
CA LYS A 100 -8.72 -9.48 9.46
C LYS A 100 -8.06 -10.81 9.84
N GLN A 101 -7.44 -11.50 8.87
CA GLN A 101 -6.82 -12.80 9.09
C GLN A 101 -5.66 -12.73 10.09
N ARG A 102 -4.91 -11.66 10.06
CA ARG A 102 -3.76 -11.46 10.94
C ARG A 102 -4.08 -10.66 12.18
N LYS A 103 -5.33 -10.23 12.32
CA LYS A 103 -5.81 -9.42 13.46
C LYS A 103 -4.96 -8.15 13.65
N LEU A 104 -4.59 -7.52 12.54
CA LEU A 104 -3.78 -6.29 12.57
C LEU A 104 -4.63 -5.12 13.05
N ARG A 105 -4.02 -4.25 13.82
CA ARG A 105 -4.61 -2.96 14.18
C ARG A 105 -4.00 -1.91 13.27
N VAL A 106 -4.75 -1.53 12.24
CA VAL A 106 -4.27 -0.64 11.18
C VAL A 106 -4.80 0.77 11.38
N ASP A 107 -3.90 1.73 11.30
CA ASP A 107 -4.23 3.15 11.30
C ASP A 107 -3.70 3.75 9.99
N PHE A 108 -4.61 4.32 9.19
CA PHE A 108 -4.25 5.01 7.95
C PHE A 108 -3.97 6.48 8.26
N GLU A 109 -2.81 6.96 7.83
CA GLU A 109 -2.40 8.34 8.04
C GLU A 109 -2.09 8.98 6.70
N LYS A 110 -2.74 10.13 6.43
CA LYS A 110 -2.46 10.89 5.21
C LYS A 110 -1.22 11.75 5.41
N ILE A 111 -0.31 11.69 4.44
CA ILE A 111 0.92 12.47 4.42
C ILE A 111 1.03 13.19 3.08
N THR A 112 2.01 14.10 2.96
CA THR A 112 2.32 14.71 1.67
C THR A 112 3.22 13.79 0.87
N ASN A 113 3.24 13.98 -0.45
CA ASN A 113 4.14 13.24 -1.34
C ASN A 113 5.60 13.42 -0.93
N GLU A 114 5.97 14.63 -0.52
CA GLU A 114 7.33 14.97 -0.08
C GLU A 114 7.77 14.14 1.14
N ASN A 115 6.82 13.79 2.01
CA ASN A 115 7.08 13.01 3.22
C ASN A 115 6.96 11.50 3.01
N ASN A 116 6.63 11.07 1.78
CA ASN A 116 6.51 9.64 1.47
C ASN A 116 7.87 9.04 1.19
N LEU A 117 8.40 8.29 2.15
CA LEU A 117 9.74 7.69 2.05
C LEU A 117 9.88 6.71 0.87
N SER A 118 8.79 6.14 0.38
CA SER A 118 8.82 5.19 -0.73
C SER A 118 8.92 5.86 -2.09
N ASN A 119 8.57 7.14 -2.21
CA ASN A 119 8.52 7.84 -3.48
C ASN A 119 9.85 7.82 -4.25
N LYS A 120 10.97 8.00 -3.55
CA LYS A 120 12.28 8.00 -4.19
C LYS A 120 12.65 6.66 -4.87
N PHE A 121 12.02 5.57 -4.47
CA PHE A 121 12.28 4.24 -5.03
C PHE A 121 11.51 3.96 -6.32
N LEU A 122 10.67 4.90 -6.76
CA LEU A 122 10.00 4.83 -8.06
C LEU A 122 10.88 5.38 -9.19
N LYS A 123 11.92 6.10 -8.87
CA LYS A 123 12.79 6.79 -9.84
C LYS A 123 13.93 5.91 -10.33
#